data_4634a74598be0c689a763c039f4fc083
#
_entry.id   4634a74598be0c689a763c039f4fc083
#
_cell.length_a   1.000
_cell.length_b   1.000
_cell.length_c   1.000
_cell.angle_alpha   90.00
_cell.angle_beta   90.00
_cell.angle_gamma   90.00
#
_symmetry.space_group_name_H-M   'P 1'
#
loop_
_entity.id
_entity.type
_entity.pdbx_description
1 polymer ?
#
loop_
_entity_poly.entity_id
_entity_poly.type
_entity_poly.pdbx_seq_one_letter_code
_entity_poly.pdbx_strand_id
1 'polypeptide(L)'
;MPQVKKIVFSKKAAYRLGKIADYIYEQSRSEDLTLAYMGRLQEYMSDVLLRFPEAGRKADEYGKNIRKLVYQGYSILYRINDAKQRIEITNIFRENLP
;
A
#
# COMPACT_ATOMS: atom_id res chain seq x y z
N MET A 1 -21.81 5.27 -3.48
CA MET A 1 -20.36 5.37 -3.23
C MET A 1 -19.97 4.42 -2.13
N PRO A 2 -18.98 3.56 -2.34
CA PRO A 2 -18.50 2.72 -1.25
C PRO A 2 -17.91 3.62 -0.17
N GLN A 3 -18.32 3.38 1.05
CA GLN A 3 -17.79 4.12 2.18
C GLN A 3 -16.86 3.19 2.95
N VAL A 4 -15.56 3.43 2.81
CA VAL A 4 -14.58 2.63 3.52
C VAL A 4 -14.16 3.35 4.80
N LYS A 5 -13.95 2.57 5.85
CA LYS A 5 -13.65 3.11 7.18
C LYS A 5 -12.26 2.74 7.68
N LYS A 6 -11.62 1.77 7.07
CA LYS A 6 -10.30 1.32 7.52
C LYS A 6 -9.53 0.63 6.41
N ILE A 7 -8.23 0.51 6.63
CA ILE A 7 -7.32 -0.20 5.74
C ILE A 7 -6.75 -1.38 6.53
N VAL A 8 -6.76 -2.56 5.93
CA VAL A 8 -6.14 -3.74 6.52
C VAL A 8 -5.11 -4.30 5.55
N PHE A 9 -4.11 -4.99 6.07
CA PHE A 9 -3.03 -5.55 5.28
C PHE A 9 -3.09 -7.06 5.33
N SER A 10 -2.97 -7.70 4.15
CA SER A 10 -2.80 -9.15 4.10
C SER A 10 -1.45 -9.52 4.74
N LYS A 11 -1.26 -10.80 5.05
CA LYS A 11 0.03 -11.27 5.57
C LYS A 11 1.15 -10.96 4.60
N LYS A 12 0.91 -11.15 3.31
CA LYS A 12 1.88 -10.84 2.26
C LYS A 12 2.23 -9.36 2.23
N ALA A 13 1.21 -8.48 2.30
CA ALA A 13 1.43 -7.04 2.28
C ALA A 13 2.21 -6.59 3.52
N ALA A 14 1.86 -7.13 4.69
CA ALA A 14 2.57 -6.80 5.93
C ALA A 14 4.03 -7.23 5.85
N TYR A 15 4.29 -8.42 5.31
CA TYR A 15 5.65 -8.91 5.12
C TYR A 15 6.44 -7.97 4.19
N ARG A 16 5.80 -7.54 3.10
CA ARG A 16 6.44 -6.63 2.14
C ARG A 16 6.72 -5.26 2.76
N LEU A 17 5.84 -4.77 3.61
CA LEU A 17 6.12 -3.52 4.33
C LEU A 17 7.38 -3.63 5.17
N GLY A 18 7.55 -4.77 5.86
CA GLY A 18 8.77 -5.02 6.62
C GLY A 18 10.01 -5.03 5.76
N LYS A 19 9.92 -5.62 4.56
CA LYS A 19 11.04 -5.65 3.61
C LYS A 19 11.38 -4.25 3.09
N ILE A 20 10.37 -3.42 2.87
CA ILE A 20 10.61 -2.04 2.47
C ILE A 20 11.34 -1.28 3.58
N ALA A 21 10.91 -1.46 4.83
CA ALA A 21 11.58 -0.83 5.96
C ALA A 21 13.03 -1.28 6.08
N ASP A 22 13.30 -2.58 5.89
CA ASP A 22 14.66 -3.10 5.92
C ASP A 22 15.52 -2.45 4.83
N TYR A 23 14.98 -2.32 3.62
CA TYR A 23 15.68 -1.70 2.52
C TYR A 23 16.01 -0.24 2.82
N ILE A 24 15.02 0.53 3.31
CA ILE A 24 15.23 1.94 3.66
C ILE A 24 16.29 2.07 4.75
N TYR A 25 16.24 1.21 5.74
CA TYR A 25 17.24 1.23 6.82
C TYR A 25 18.64 0.94 6.27
N GLU A 26 18.78 -0.05 5.42
CA GLU A 26 20.09 -0.40 4.85
C GLU A 26 20.66 0.74 4.02
N GLN A 27 19.83 1.47 3.30
CA GLN A 27 20.27 2.59 2.49
C GLN A 27 20.61 3.82 3.32
N SER A 28 19.85 4.08 4.37
CA SER A 28 20.01 5.31 5.17
C SER A 28 20.84 5.11 6.42
N ARG A 29 20.90 3.89 6.95
CA ARG A 29 21.49 3.56 8.25
C ARG A 29 20.91 4.39 9.39
N SER A 30 19.66 4.80 9.26
CA SER A 30 18.98 5.65 10.24
C SER A 30 17.61 5.09 10.55
N GLU A 31 17.37 4.77 11.83
CA GLU A 31 16.05 4.35 12.29
C GLU A 31 15.05 5.50 12.14
N ASP A 32 15.47 6.73 12.45
CA ASP A 32 14.57 7.87 12.37
C ASP A 32 14.10 8.12 10.95
N LEU A 33 15.00 8.05 9.97
CA LEU A 33 14.62 8.21 8.56
C LEU A 33 13.72 7.08 8.11
N THR A 34 14.00 5.86 8.54
CA THR A 34 13.19 4.70 8.18
C THR A 34 11.77 4.84 8.72
N LEU A 35 11.63 5.18 10.00
CA LEU A 35 10.33 5.36 10.62
C LEU A 35 9.56 6.51 9.98
N ALA A 36 10.24 7.61 9.67
CA ALA A 36 9.61 8.75 9.02
C ALA A 36 9.09 8.37 7.63
N TYR A 37 9.90 7.64 6.86
CA TYR A 37 9.49 7.22 5.52
C TYR A 37 8.28 6.27 5.58
N MET A 38 8.35 5.27 6.46
CA MET A 38 7.25 4.31 6.60
C MET A 38 5.97 4.98 7.06
N GLY A 39 6.09 5.98 7.95
CA GLY A 39 4.95 6.77 8.39
C GLY A 39 4.31 7.53 7.25
N ARG A 40 5.12 8.17 6.40
CA ARG A 40 4.61 8.92 5.24
C ARG A 40 3.93 7.99 4.24
N LEU A 41 4.48 6.80 4.02
CA LEU A 41 3.87 5.82 3.11
C LEU A 41 2.50 5.41 3.63
N GLN A 42 2.40 5.09 4.91
CA GLN A 42 1.13 4.67 5.51
C GLN A 42 0.12 5.82 5.55
N GLU A 43 0.57 7.03 5.86
CA GLU A 43 -0.30 8.22 5.80
C GLU A 43 -0.85 8.44 4.40
N TYR A 44 0.02 8.32 3.39
CA TYR A 44 -0.42 8.47 2.01
C TYR A 44 -1.51 7.46 1.66
N MET A 45 -1.31 6.19 2.01
CA MET A 45 -2.32 5.16 1.75
C MET A 45 -3.64 5.50 2.44
N SER A 46 -3.59 5.89 3.70
CA SER A 46 -4.80 6.22 4.45
C SER A 46 -5.49 7.45 3.87
N ASP A 47 -4.75 8.51 3.63
CA ASP A 47 -5.34 9.76 3.13
C ASP A 47 -5.99 9.57 1.77
N VAL A 48 -5.31 8.87 0.87
CA VAL A 48 -5.84 8.70 -0.48
C VAL A 48 -6.96 7.68 -0.50
N LEU A 49 -6.74 6.49 0.08
CA LEU A 49 -7.68 5.39 -0.10
C LEU A 49 -8.93 5.49 0.75
N LEU A 50 -8.87 6.16 1.90
CA LEU A 50 -10.08 6.37 2.70
C LEU A 50 -10.97 7.46 2.10
N ARG A 51 -10.38 8.43 1.41
CA ARG A 51 -11.15 9.48 0.73
C ARG A 51 -11.58 9.05 -0.66
N PHE A 52 -10.69 8.40 -1.39
CA PHE A 52 -10.90 8.04 -2.80
C PHE A 52 -10.54 6.57 -2.99
N PRO A 53 -11.42 5.65 -2.57
CA PRO A 53 -11.10 4.22 -2.68
C PRO A 53 -10.78 3.77 -4.11
N GLU A 54 -11.29 4.48 -5.11
CA GLU A 54 -11.07 4.15 -6.51
C GLU A 54 -9.91 4.92 -7.14
N ALA A 55 -9.05 5.53 -6.31
CA ALA A 55 -7.92 6.32 -6.82
C ALA A 55 -6.93 5.49 -7.62
N GLY A 56 -6.69 4.23 -7.25
CA GLY A 56 -5.84 3.35 -8.02
C GLY A 56 -6.52 2.88 -9.29
N ARG A 57 -5.73 2.67 -10.37
CA ARG A 57 -6.31 2.15 -11.61
C ARG A 57 -6.73 0.69 -11.46
N LYS A 58 -7.65 0.27 -12.28
CA LYS A 58 -8.00 -1.16 -12.34
C LYS A 58 -6.79 -1.93 -12.82
N ALA A 59 -6.49 -3.02 -12.14
CA ALA A 59 -5.28 -3.81 -12.39
C ALA A 59 -5.62 -5.30 -12.34
N ASP A 60 -6.56 -5.72 -13.19
CA ASP A 60 -7.02 -7.11 -13.22
C ASP A 60 -5.92 -8.09 -13.59
N GLU A 61 -4.81 -7.59 -14.16
CA GLU A 61 -3.64 -8.43 -14.44
C GLU A 61 -3.04 -9.02 -13.17
N TYR A 62 -3.32 -8.42 -12.00
CA TYR A 62 -2.84 -8.93 -10.71
C TYR A 62 -3.89 -9.74 -9.95
N GLY A 63 -5.11 -9.80 -10.49
CA GLY A 63 -6.19 -10.52 -9.85
C GLY A 63 -7.52 -9.79 -9.97
N LYS A 64 -8.60 -10.51 -9.78
CA LYS A 64 -9.94 -9.96 -9.93
C LYS A 64 -10.18 -8.83 -8.92
N ASN A 65 -10.68 -7.71 -9.41
CA ASN A 65 -11.03 -6.53 -8.62
C ASN A 65 -9.84 -5.88 -7.91
N ILE A 66 -8.61 -6.17 -8.36
CA ILE A 66 -7.42 -5.52 -7.82
C ILE A 66 -7.27 -4.14 -8.46
N ARG A 67 -6.86 -3.18 -7.66
CA ARG A 67 -6.48 -1.85 -8.11
C ARG A 67 -5.03 -1.60 -7.73
N LYS A 68 -4.38 -0.69 -8.45
CA LYS A 68 -2.97 -0.36 -8.25
C LYS A 68 -2.82 1.14 -8.03
N LEU A 69 -2.22 1.48 -6.89
CA LEU A 69 -1.87 2.86 -6.55
C LEU A 69 -0.35 2.93 -6.47
N VAL A 70 0.24 3.98 -7.03
CA VAL A 70 1.70 4.12 -7.04
C VAL A 70 2.12 5.26 -6.13
N TYR A 71 3.15 5.02 -5.31
CA TYR A 71 3.73 6.02 -4.43
C TYR A 71 5.24 5.91 -4.47
N GLN A 72 5.91 6.90 -5.05
CA GLN A 72 7.38 7.00 -5.09
C GLN A 72 8.05 5.71 -5.58
N GLY A 73 7.51 5.14 -6.66
CA GLY A 73 8.07 3.92 -7.24
C GLY A 73 7.58 2.63 -6.63
N TYR A 74 6.79 2.70 -5.56
CA TYR A 74 6.16 1.51 -5.00
C TYR A 74 4.76 1.34 -5.56
N SER A 75 4.44 0.12 -5.92
CA SER A 75 3.10 -0.26 -6.37
C SER A 75 2.35 -0.87 -5.21
N ILE A 76 1.19 -0.33 -4.92
CA ILE A 76 0.33 -0.77 -3.83
C ILE A 76 -0.88 -1.43 -4.48
N LEU A 77 -1.00 -2.74 -4.30
CA LEU A 77 -2.14 -3.48 -4.83
C LEU A 77 -3.18 -3.63 -3.73
N TYR A 78 -4.42 -3.31 -4.08
CA TYR A 78 -5.49 -3.37 -3.10
C TYR A 78 -6.82 -3.71 -3.76
N ARG A 79 -7.79 -4.03 -2.94
CA ARG A 79 -9.17 -4.18 -3.39
C ARG A 79 -10.10 -3.56 -2.35
N ILE A 80 -11.27 -3.18 -2.83
CA ILE A 80 -12.31 -2.60 -1.98
C ILE A 80 -13.24 -3.73 -1.54
N ASN A 81 -13.38 -3.89 -0.22
CA ASN A 81 -14.34 -4.84 0.33
C ASN A 81 -15.54 -4.04 0.83
N ASP A 82 -16.57 -3.93 -0.01
CA ASP A 82 -17.75 -3.13 0.29
C ASP A 82 -18.51 -3.68 1.49
N ALA A 83 -18.62 -5.00 1.57
CA ALA A 83 -19.39 -5.64 2.65
C ALA A 83 -18.80 -5.33 4.02
N LYS A 84 -17.47 -5.27 4.12
CA LYS A 84 -16.77 -4.96 5.36
C LYS A 84 -16.34 -3.51 5.47
N GLN A 85 -16.67 -2.71 4.47
CA GLN A 85 -16.35 -1.28 4.41
C GLN A 85 -14.86 -1.02 4.67
N ARG A 86 -14.00 -1.77 3.98
CA ARG A 86 -12.55 -1.64 4.19
C ARG A 86 -11.78 -1.80 2.89
N ILE A 87 -10.59 -1.23 2.88
CA ILE A 87 -9.59 -1.45 1.85
C ILE A 87 -8.70 -2.60 2.31
N GLU A 88 -8.45 -3.55 1.44
CA GLU A 88 -7.56 -4.67 1.72
C GLU A 88 -6.32 -4.54 0.85
N ILE A 89 -5.19 -4.23 1.48
CA ILE A 89 -3.91 -4.16 0.77
C ILE A 89 -3.41 -5.59 0.60
N THR A 90 -3.26 -6.01 -0.65
CA THR A 90 -2.91 -7.41 -0.95
C THR A 90 -1.43 -7.61 -1.22
N ASN A 91 -0.75 -6.57 -1.71
CA ASN A 91 0.68 -6.65 -1.98
C ASN A 91 1.24 -5.23 -2.11
N ILE A 92 2.55 -5.10 -1.89
CA ILE A 92 3.29 -3.86 -2.13
C ILE A 92 4.64 -4.27 -2.69
N PHE A 93 5.06 -3.66 -3.79
CA PHE A 93 6.35 -3.99 -4.37
C PHE A 93 6.91 -2.79 -5.12
N ARG A 94 8.22 -2.82 -5.33
CA ARG A 94 8.89 -1.78 -6.10
C ARG A 94 8.81 -2.12 -7.58
N GLU A 95 8.36 -1.17 -8.39
CA GLU A 95 8.01 -1.43 -9.78
C GLU A 95 9.22 -1.73 -10.66
N ASN A 96 10.33 -1.07 -10.42
CA ASN A 96 11.48 -1.13 -11.32
C ASN A 96 12.70 -1.74 -10.69
N LEU A 97 12.51 -2.77 -9.89
CA LEU A 97 13.66 -3.53 -9.40
C LEU A 97 14.24 -4.36 -10.53
N PRO A 98 15.55 -4.25 -10.76
CA PRO A 98 16.21 -5.12 -11.73
C PRO A 98 16.15 -6.58 -11.29
#